data_26213f20611e4fc0b75f85040d0b85bf
#
_entry.id   26213f20611e4fc0b75f85040d0b85bf
#
_cell.length_a   1.000
_cell.length_b   1.000
_cell.length_c   1.000
_cell.angle_alpha   90.00
_cell.angle_beta   90.00
_cell.angle_gamma   90.00
#
_symmetry.space_group_name_H-M   'P 1'
#
loop_
_entity.id
_entity.type
_entity.pdbx_description
1 polymer ?
#
loop_
_entity_poly.entity_id
_entity_poly.type
_entity_poly.pdbx_seq_one_letter_code
_entity_poly.pdbx_strand_id
1 'polypeptide(L)'
;MLCCALPATGLCADGVFTYTESDGTIVYTNVQPSGRKARKLQGTFSAAPVKSAEVVIPKAKVDLGEFNRLIDAAATRYRIPRALVRAIMHAESNFNPMALSNKGASGLMQLMPGTAQEMYVKDIFGVRDNIEGGTRYLRVLANMFDGDMVKMIAAYNAGPEAVRKHGGKVPPYAETQAYVKKVVGLYRQYKVQLKGEAPPDEAQAQAEVPGGAAAAGN
;
A
#
# COMPACT_ATOMS: atom_id res chain seq x y z
N MET A 1 16.62 -10.80 53.59
CA MET A 1 15.76 -10.28 52.51
C MET A 1 16.20 -10.90 51.21
N LEU A 2 15.42 -11.89 50.77
CA LEU A 2 15.75 -12.75 49.61
C LEU A 2 15.05 -12.13 48.39
N CYS A 3 15.84 -11.66 47.46
CA CYS A 3 15.34 -11.13 46.19
C CYS A 3 15.25 -12.30 45.21
N CYS A 4 14.03 -12.79 44.99
CA CYS A 4 13.75 -13.83 44.00
C CYS A 4 13.68 -13.20 42.60
N ALA A 5 14.75 -13.31 41.82
CA ALA A 5 14.74 -13.03 40.41
C ALA A 5 14.13 -14.24 39.68
N LEU A 6 12.99 -14.06 39.07
CA LEU A 6 12.40 -15.03 38.16
C LEU A 6 13.12 -15.00 36.80
N PRO A 7 13.60 -16.11 36.28
CA PRO A 7 14.15 -16.14 34.93
C PRO A 7 12.97 -16.16 33.91
N ALA A 8 12.91 -15.15 33.07
CA ALA A 8 12.09 -15.19 31.87
C ALA A 8 12.74 -16.12 30.83
N THR A 9 12.53 -17.42 30.96
CA THR A 9 12.87 -18.38 29.91
C THR A 9 11.75 -18.42 28.90
N GLY A 10 11.80 -17.52 27.94
CA GLY A 10 11.05 -17.66 26.70
C GLY A 10 11.67 -18.79 25.89
N LEU A 11 11.18 -20.01 26.07
CA LEU A 11 11.50 -21.16 25.22
C LEU A 11 10.95 -20.85 23.81
N CYS A 12 11.85 -20.50 22.86
CA CYS A 12 11.59 -20.69 21.45
C CYS A 12 11.36 -22.19 21.22
N ALA A 13 10.12 -22.61 21.10
CA ALA A 13 9.80 -23.97 20.75
C ALA A 13 10.13 -24.18 19.27
N ASP A 14 11.16 -25.03 18.98
CA ASP A 14 11.47 -25.48 17.63
C ASP A 14 10.30 -26.30 17.06
N GLY A 15 9.37 -25.67 16.40
CA GLY A 15 8.27 -26.34 15.71
C GLY A 15 7.10 -25.43 15.36
N VAL A 16 6.37 -25.85 14.35
CA VAL A 16 5.09 -25.22 14.00
C VAL A 16 3.97 -26.04 14.62
N PHE A 17 3.07 -25.36 15.32
CA PHE A 17 1.88 -25.96 15.92
C PHE A 17 0.66 -25.55 15.10
N THR A 18 -0.32 -26.44 15.01
CA THR A 18 -1.63 -26.12 14.44
C THR A 18 -2.73 -26.48 15.41
N TYR A 19 -3.76 -25.65 15.48
CA TYR A 19 -4.98 -25.92 16.20
C TYR A 19 -6.17 -25.32 15.45
N THR A 20 -7.37 -25.79 15.76
CA THR A 20 -8.61 -25.27 15.16
C THR A 20 -9.35 -24.45 16.21
N GLU A 21 -9.78 -23.26 15.85
CA GLU A 21 -10.63 -22.42 16.69
C GLU A 21 -12.09 -22.92 16.67
N SER A 22 -12.93 -22.37 17.56
CA SER A 22 -14.33 -22.78 17.71
C SER A 22 -15.19 -22.46 16.47
N ASP A 23 -14.75 -21.55 15.63
CA ASP A 23 -15.37 -21.18 14.35
C ASP A 23 -14.91 -22.02 13.15
N GLY A 24 -14.03 -23.02 13.39
CA GLY A 24 -13.46 -23.86 12.35
C GLY A 24 -12.17 -23.34 11.72
N THR A 25 -11.68 -22.18 12.11
CA THR A 25 -10.45 -21.58 11.57
C THR A 25 -9.23 -22.39 12.02
N ILE A 26 -8.37 -22.80 11.08
CA ILE A 26 -7.11 -23.49 11.36
C ILE A 26 -6.02 -22.44 11.55
N VAL A 27 -5.43 -22.42 12.75
CA VAL A 27 -4.34 -21.50 13.12
C VAL A 27 -3.00 -22.24 13.10
N TYR A 28 -2.00 -21.63 12.49
CA TYR A 28 -0.61 -22.06 12.51
C TYR A 28 0.20 -21.10 13.37
N THR A 29 1.02 -21.61 14.28
CA THR A 29 1.83 -20.79 15.20
C THR A 29 3.15 -21.48 15.52
N ASN A 30 4.20 -20.69 15.74
CA ASN A 30 5.48 -21.18 16.27
C ASN A 30 5.57 -21.12 17.80
N VAL A 31 4.52 -20.67 18.45
CA VAL A 31 4.40 -20.66 19.92
C VAL A 31 3.46 -21.77 20.34
N GLN A 32 3.87 -22.61 21.28
CA GLN A 32 3.00 -23.66 21.80
C GLN A 32 1.80 -23.05 22.55
N PRO A 33 0.56 -23.26 22.08
CA PRO A 33 -0.61 -22.67 22.72
C PRO A 33 -0.87 -23.32 24.09
N SER A 34 -0.93 -22.51 25.13
CA SER A 34 -1.30 -22.97 26.47
C SER A 34 -2.81 -23.23 26.55
N GLY A 35 -3.21 -24.41 27.05
CA GLY A 35 -4.63 -24.74 27.31
C GLY A 35 -5.46 -25.15 26.10
N ARG A 36 -4.87 -25.37 24.93
CA ARG A 36 -5.56 -25.84 23.72
C ARG A 36 -4.93 -27.15 23.20
N LYS A 37 -5.76 -28.01 22.59
CA LYS A 37 -5.26 -29.21 21.91
C LYS A 37 -4.58 -28.79 20.60
N ALA A 38 -3.29 -28.50 20.67
CA ALA A 38 -2.49 -28.17 19.50
C ALA A 38 -1.73 -29.40 19.03
N ARG A 39 -1.65 -29.63 17.73
CA ARG A 39 -0.85 -30.68 17.10
C ARG A 39 0.46 -30.08 16.63
N LYS A 40 1.58 -30.57 17.12
CA LYS A 40 2.91 -30.24 16.58
C LYS A 40 3.01 -30.88 15.20
N LEU A 41 3.28 -30.09 14.17
CA LEU A 41 3.57 -30.60 12.85
C LEU A 41 4.97 -31.25 12.90
N GLN A 42 5.02 -32.60 12.89
CA GLN A 42 6.26 -33.36 12.75
C GLN A 42 6.60 -33.39 11.25
N GLY A 43 7.43 -32.46 10.83
CA GLY A 43 8.12 -32.51 9.57
C GLY A 43 9.53 -32.04 9.83
N THR A 44 10.53 -32.85 9.51
CA THR A 44 11.87 -32.34 9.30
C THR A 44 11.73 -31.36 8.12
N PHE A 45 11.58 -30.08 8.41
CA PHE A 45 11.88 -29.05 7.43
C PHE A 45 13.39 -29.12 7.21
N SER A 46 13.81 -30.15 6.47
CA SER A 46 15.12 -30.14 5.86
C SER A 46 15.16 -28.90 5.02
N ALA A 47 16.01 -27.95 5.40
CA ALA A 47 16.42 -26.88 4.53
C ALA A 47 17.29 -27.47 3.42
N ALA A 48 16.73 -28.42 2.65
CA ALA A 48 17.23 -28.68 1.33
C ALA A 48 17.16 -27.29 0.64
N PRO A 49 18.27 -26.82 0.05
CA PRO A 49 18.21 -25.60 -0.72
C PRO A 49 17.08 -25.83 -1.72
N VAL A 50 15.97 -25.16 -1.50
CA VAL A 50 14.95 -25.00 -2.55
C VAL A 50 15.78 -24.38 -3.66
N LYS A 51 16.19 -25.19 -4.66
CA LYS A 51 16.61 -24.62 -5.94
C LYS A 51 15.54 -23.61 -6.18
N SER A 52 15.95 -22.34 -6.18
CA SER A 52 15.08 -21.23 -6.48
C SER A 52 14.35 -21.64 -7.76
N ALA A 53 13.17 -22.26 -7.58
CA ALA A 53 12.22 -22.27 -8.66
C ALA A 53 12.13 -20.79 -8.95
N GLU A 54 12.67 -20.39 -10.08
CA GLU A 54 12.45 -19.08 -10.65
C GLU A 54 10.93 -18.96 -10.58
N VAL A 55 10.47 -18.25 -9.54
CA VAL A 55 9.08 -17.81 -9.50
C VAL A 55 9.04 -16.88 -10.70
N VAL A 56 8.67 -17.45 -11.84
CA VAL A 56 8.31 -16.67 -13.02
C VAL A 56 7.07 -15.95 -12.55
N ILE A 57 7.32 -14.81 -11.88
CA ILE A 57 6.28 -13.81 -11.68
C ILE A 57 5.90 -13.47 -13.12
N PRO A 58 4.69 -13.84 -13.59
CA PRO A 58 4.29 -13.41 -14.90
C PRO A 58 4.52 -11.91 -14.86
N LYS A 59 5.40 -11.37 -15.72
CA LYS A 59 5.35 -9.96 -16.08
C LYS A 59 3.97 -9.81 -16.71
N ALA A 60 2.94 -9.69 -15.88
CA ALA A 60 1.66 -9.20 -16.32
C ALA A 60 2.05 -7.91 -17.03
N LYS A 61 1.86 -7.87 -18.35
CA LYS A 61 1.91 -6.62 -19.09
C LYS A 61 0.82 -5.80 -18.43
N VAL A 62 1.22 -5.00 -17.43
CA VAL A 62 0.32 -4.05 -16.81
C VAL A 62 -0.10 -3.15 -17.95
N ASP A 63 -1.36 -3.22 -18.33
CA ASP A 63 -1.90 -2.30 -19.30
C ASP A 63 -1.80 -0.90 -18.69
N LEU A 64 -0.82 -0.14 -19.19
CA LEU A 64 -0.57 1.22 -18.69
C LEU A 64 -1.83 2.10 -18.79
N GLY A 65 -2.70 1.82 -19.77
CA GLY A 65 -3.98 2.49 -19.91
C GLY A 65 -4.95 2.18 -18.77
N GLU A 66 -5.06 0.91 -18.38
CA GLU A 66 -5.88 0.52 -17.23
C GLU A 66 -5.33 1.11 -15.93
N PHE A 67 -4.03 1.06 -15.76
CA PHE A 67 -3.36 1.64 -14.60
C PHE A 67 -3.64 3.13 -14.45
N ASN A 68 -3.54 3.87 -15.56
CA ASN A 68 -3.83 5.30 -15.60
C ASN A 68 -5.29 5.57 -15.22
N ARG A 69 -6.24 4.81 -15.80
CA ARG A 69 -7.67 4.95 -15.45
C ARG A 69 -7.95 4.73 -13.97
N LEU A 70 -7.32 3.72 -13.34
CA LEU A 70 -7.49 3.46 -11.91
C LEU A 70 -6.92 4.59 -11.05
N ILE A 71 -5.75 5.11 -11.41
CA ILE A 71 -5.15 6.26 -10.72
C ILE A 71 -6.03 7.49 -10.86
N ASP A 72 -6.51 7.79 -12.06
CA ASP A 72 -7.33 8.97 -12.33
C ASP A 72 -8.68 8.89 -11.59
N ALA A 73 -9.33 7.73 -11.60
CA ALA A 73 -10.55 7.50 -10.85
C ALA A 73 -10.38 7.70 -9.34
N ALA A 74 -9.30 7.12 -8.76
CA ALA A 74 -9.01 7.29 -7.34
C ALA A 74 -8.63 8.75 -7.01
N ALA A 75 -7.79 9.38 -7.82
CA ALA A 75 -7.36 10.77 -7.67
C ALA A 75 -8.56 11.73 -7.68
N THR A 76 -9.48 11.56 -8.61
CA THR A 76 -10.73 12.34 -8.72
C THR A 76 -11.62 12.09 -7.51
N ARG A 77 -11.90 10.83 -7.16
CA ARG A 77 -12.75 10.44 -6.03
C ARG A 77 -12.28 11.04 -4.72
N TYR A 78 -10.99 10.97 -4.45
CA TYR A 78 -10.41 11.45 -3.19
C TYR A 78 -9.87 12.89 -3.26
N ARG A 79 -10.02 13.56 -4.40
CA ARG A 79 -9.53 14.91 -4.63
C ARG A 79 -8.05 15.06 -4.26
N ILE A 80 -7.23 14.12 -4.72
CA ILE A 80 -5.78 14.13 -4.60
C ILE A 80 -5.19 14.32 -6.00
N PRO A 81 -4.19 15.20 -6.19
CA PRO A 81 -3.56 15.36 -7.49
C PRO A 81 -3.06 14.03 -8.05
N ARG A 82 -3.48 13.65 -9.27
CA ARG A 82 -3.05 12.38 -9.90
C ARG A 82 -1.52 12.25 -10.00
N ALA A 83 -0.83 13.38 -10.20
CA ALA A 83 0.62 13.42 -10.19
C ALA A 83 1.22 13.03 -8.83
N LEU A 84 0.55 13.34 -7.71
CA LEU A 84 0.98 12.94 -6.38
C LEU A 84 0.77 11.45 -6.16
N VAL A 85 -0.36 10.89 -6.57
CA VAL A 85 -0.62 9.44 -6.48
C VAL A 85 0.45 8.68 -7.25
N ARG A 86 0.76 9.07 -8.49
CA ARG A 86 1.83 8.46 -9.30
C ARG A 86 3.21 8.58 -8.65
N ALA A 87 3.53 9.76 -8.10
CA ALA A 87 4.80 10.00 -7.44
C ALA A 87 5.01 9.10 -6.21
N ILE A 88 3.97 8.94 -5.39
CA ILE A 88 3.98 8.01 -4.25
C ILE A 88 4.16 6.58 -4.74
N MET A 89 3.34 6.09 -5.68
CA MET A 89 3.47 4.72 -6.22
C MET A 89 4.86 4.44 -6.79
N HIS A 90 5.43 5.41 -7.52
CA HIS A 90 6.79 5.27 -8.06
C HIS A 90 7.83 5.22 -6.92
N ALA A 91 7.66 6.05 -5.90
CA ALA A 91 8.59 6.06 -4.77
C ALA A 91 8.53 4.76 -3.96
N GLU A 92 7.33 4.21 -3.75
CA GLU A 92 7.05 3.06 -2.90
C GLU A 92 7.43 1.72 -3.56
N SER A 93 6.94 1.48 -4.75
CA SER A 93 7.05 0.16 -5.38
C SER A 93 7.68 0.17 -6.77
N ASN A 94 7.97 1.35 -7.33
CA ASN A 94 8.28 1.48 -8.76
C ASN A 94 7.22 0.81 -9.65
N PHE A 95 5.94 0.99 -9.26
CA PHE A 95 4.76 0.39 -9.91
C PHE A 95 4.71 -1.15 -9.89
N ASN A 96 5.39 -1.79 -8.94
CA ASN A 96 5.28 -3.23 -8.75
C ASN A 96 4.10 -3.58 -7.82
N PRO A 97 3.02 -4.22 -8.34
CA PRO A 97 1.86 -4.56 -7.51
C PRO A 97 2.17 -5.65 -6.46
N MET A 98 3.21 -6.46 -6.70
CA MET A 98 3.62 -7.53 -5.80
C MET A 98 4.76 -7.13 -4.86
N ALA A 99 5.03 -5.83 -4.72
CA ALA A 99 6.09 -5.35 -3.83
C ALA A 99 5.74 -5.66 -2.37
N LEU A 100 6.72 -6.19 -1.64
CA LEU A 100 6.63 -6.50 -0.22
C LEU A 100 7.89 -6.00 0.47
N SER A 101 7.74 -5.16 1.48
CA SER A 101 8.88 -4.68 2.28
C SER A 101 9.18 -5.62 3.44
N ASN A 102 10.39 -5.54 3.99
CA ASN A 102 10.79 -6.29 5.19
C ASN A 102 9.94 -5.93 6.43
N LYS A 103 9.24 -4.79 6.42
CA LYS A 103 8.35 -4.33 7.49
C LYS A 103 6.89 -4.75 7.25
N GLY A 104 6.59 -5.45 6.15
CA GLY A 104 5.24 -5.91 5.81
C GLY A 104 4.40 -4.90 5.01
N ALA A 105 4.97 -3.78 4.57
CA ALA A 105 4.28 -2.88 3.65
C ALA A 105 4.12 -3.56 2.28
N SER A 106 2.93 -3.47 1.69
CA SER A 106 2.54 -4.34 0.57
C SER A 106 1.91 -3.58 -0.59
N GLY A 107 2.17 -4.07 -1.79
CA GLY A 107 1.54 -3.63 -3.03
C GLY A 107 2.08 -2.32 -3.59
N LEU A 108 1.35 -1.76 -4.54
CA LEU A 108 1.74 -0.56 -5.31
C LEU A 108 2.08 0.65 -4.47
N MET A 109 1.28 0.92 -3.46
CA MET A 109 1.41 2.08 -2.58
C MET A 109 1.98 1.70 -1.20
N GLN A 110 2.52 0.48 -1.06
CA GLN A 110 3.19 -0.01 0.15
C GLN A 110 2.39 0.25 1.42
N LEU A 111 1.16 -0.25 1.45
CA LEU A 111 0.30 -0.10 2.62
C LEU A 111 0.73 -1.08 3.72
N MET A 112 0.86 -0.57 4.94
CA MET A 112 0.96 -1.43 6.12
C MET A 112 -0.38 -2.14 6.36
N PRO A 113 -0.39 -3.40 6.86
CA PRO A 113 -1.64 -4.14 7.08
C PRO A 113 -2.69 -3.38 7.89
N GLY A 114 -2.29 -2.69 8.96
CA GLY A 114 -3.19 -1.86 9.76
C GLY A 114 -3.81 -0.72 8.95
N THR A 115 -2.99 0.00 8.18
CA THR A 115 -3.48 1.08 7.30
C THR A 115 -4.40 0.54 6.21
N ALA A 116 -4.08 -0.63 5.63
CA ALA A 116 -4.92 -1.27 4.63
C ALA A 116 -6.31 -1.61 5.19
N GLN A 117 -6.37 -2.14 6.43
CA GLN A 117 -7.61 -2.43 7.13
C GLN A 117 -8.42 -1.15 7.39
N GLU A 118 -7.80 -0.10 7.93
CA GLU A 118 -8.45 1.20 8.17
C GLU A 118 -8.97 1.84 6.88
N MET A 119 -8.28 1.60 5.77
CA MET A 119 -8.65 2.10 4.44
C MET A 119 -9.56 1.13 3.67
N TYR A 120 -10.11 0.09 4.31
CA TYR A 120 -11.04 -0.89 3.73
C TYR A 120 -10.50 -1.60 2.49
N VAL A 121 -9.21 -1.86 2.43
CA VAL A 121 -8.56 -2.63 1.37
C VAL A 121 -8.87 -4.11 1.57
N LYS A 122 -9.49 -4.75 0.58
CA LYS A 122 -9.86 -6.18 0.64
C LYS A 122 -8.72 -7.06 0.17
N ASP A 123 -8.07 -6.67 -0.91
CA ASP A 123 -6.89 -7.34 -1.46
C ASP A 123 -5.73 -6.34 -1.52
N ILE A 124 -4.75 -6.52 -0.62
CA ILE A 124 -3.62 -5.60 -0.50
C ILE A 124 -2.67 -5.65 -1.71
N PHE A 125 -2.69 -6.76 -2.48
CA PHE A 125 -1.94 -6.91 -3.73
C PHE A 125 -2.83 -6.64 -4.97
N GLY A 126 -4.15 -6.51 -4.77
CA GLY A 126 -5.07 -6.11 -5.81
C GLY A 126 -4.81 -4.68 -6.29
N VAL A 127 -4.56 -4.52 -7.59
CA VAL A 127 -4.18 -3.23 -8.18
C VAL A 127 -5.16 -2.13 -7.81
N ARG A 128 -6.46 -2.36 -8.06
CA ARG A 128 -7.52 -1.39 -7.75
C ARG A 128 -7.60 -1.09 -6.26
N ASP A 129 -7.66 -2.13 -5.44
CA ASP A 129 -7.87 -2.00 -3.99
C ASP A 129 -6.72 -1.25 -3.33
N ASN A 130 -5.49 -1.55 -3.75
CA ASN A 130 -4.30 -0.90 -3.20
C ASN A 130 -4.22 0.59 -3.60
N ILE A 131 -4.52 0.93 -4.87
CA ILE A 131 -4.57 2.32 -5.34
C ILE A 131 -5.67 3.10 -4.61
N GLU A 132 -6.87 2.53 -4.50
CA GLU A 132 -8.00 3.15 -3.79
C GLU A 132 -7.67 3.39 -2.31
N GLY A 133 -7.12 2.38 -1.63
CA GLY A 133 -6.74 2.48 -0.22
C GLY A 133 -5.65 3.50 0.03
N GLY A 134 -4.57 3.46 -0.75
CA GLY A 134 -3.45 4.41 -0.62
C GLY A 134 -3.86 5.85 -0.93
N THR A 135 -4.71 6.05 -1.95
CA THR A 135 -5.22 7.38 -2.29
C THR A 135 -6.20 7.89 -1.24
N ARG A 136 -7.03 7.01 -0.66
CA ARG A 136 -7.89 7.34 0.50
C ARG A 136 -7.04 7.75 1.71
N TYR A 137 -5.96 7.03 1.98
CA TYR A 137 -5.04 7.40 3.06
C TYR A 137 -4.41 8.77 2.83
N LEU A 138 -4.00 9.09 1.59
CA LEU A 138 -3.54 10.44 1.24
C LEU A 138 -4.60 11.52 1.51
N ARG A 139 -5.90 11.22 1.29
CA ARG A 139 -6.99 12.15 1.65
C ARG A 139 -7.10 12.35 3.15
N VAL A 140 -6.98 11.27 3.93
CA VAL A 140 -6.95 11.37 5.40
C VAL A 140 -5.81 12.29 5.85
N LEU A 141 -4.61 12.09 5.31
CA LEU A 141 -3.46 12.95 5.61
C LEU A 141 -3.66 14.39 5.14
N ALA A 142 -4.29 14.61 3.97
CA ALA A 142 -4.63 15.95 3.50
C ALA A 142 -5.56 16.68 4.47
N ASN A 143 -6.54 15.99 5.02
CA ASN A 143 -7.43 16.57 6.02
C ASN A 143 -6.71 16.86 7.35
N MET A 144 -5.74 16.02 7.74
CA MET A 144 -4.96 16.20 8.96
C MET A 144 -3.96 17.37 8.91
N PHE A 145 -3.48 17.68 7.72
CA PHE A 145 -2.41 18.66 7.51
C PHE A 145 -2.81 19.81 6.58
N ASP A 146 -4.11 20.11 6.49
CA ASP A 146 -4.67 21.25 5.73
C ASP A 146 -4.22 21.30 4.26
N GLY A 147 -3.99 20.14 3.65
CA GLY A 147 -3.52 20.03 2.27
C GLY A 147 -2.03 20.34 2.07
N ASP A 148 -1.26 20.55 3.13
CA ASP A 148 0.20 20.76 3.03
C ASP A 148 0.86 19.47 2.50
N MET A 149 1.22 19.50 1.21
CA MET A 149 1.75 18.35 0.50
C MET A 149 3.04 17.81 1.13
N VAL A 150 3.91 18.66 1.63
CA VAL A 150 5.18 18.24 2.23
C VAL A 150 4.93 17.47 3.52
N LYS A 151 4.01 17.96 4.36
CA LYS A 151 3.59 17.26 5.58
C LYS A 151 2.86 15.96 5.28
N MET A 152 2.00 15.95 4.26
CA MET A 152 1.32 14.73 3.80
C MET A 152 2.33 13.65 3.37
N ILE A 153 3.31 14.01 2.55
CA ILE A 153 4.35 13.07 2.08
C ILE A 153 5.18 12.57 3.27
N ALA A 154 5.59 13.45 4.19
CA ALA A 154 6.32 13.06 5.38
C ALA A 154 5.50 12.12 6.29
N ALA A 155 4.22 12.40 6.46
CA ALA A 155 3.30 11.59 7.26
C ALA A 155 3.00 10.24 6.60
N TYR A 156 2.96 10.18 5.28
CA TYR A 156 2.79 8.92 4.55
C TYR A 156 3.93 7.93 4.89
N ASN A 157 5.17 8.42 4.91
CA ASN A 157 6.34 7.59 5.19
C ASN A 157 6.59 7.34 6.69
N ALA A 158 6.52 8.40 7.51
CA ALA A 158 6.89 8.31 8.93
C ALA A 158 5.70 8.12 9.88
N GLY A 159 4.48 8.18 9.37
CA GLY A 159 3.25 8.24 10.16
C GLY A 159 2.88 9.67 10.61
N PRO A 160 1.58 9.98 10.73
CA PRO A 160 1.10 11.31 11.10
C PRO A 160 1.55 11.76 12.49
N GLU A 161 1.66 10.82 13.44
CA GLU A 161 2.10 11.12 14.79
C GLU A 161 3.56 11.60 14.84
N ALA A 162 4.43 11.08 13.98
CA ALA A 162 5.80 11.54 13.89
C ALA A 162 5.86 13.00 13.45
N VAL A 163 5.05 13.40 12.47
CA VAL A 163 4.96 14.80 12.02
C VAL A 163 4.40 15.70 13.12
N ARG A 164 3.36 15.27 13.84
CA ARG A 164 2.79 16.03 14.97
C ARG A 164 3.79 16.23 16.10
N LYS A 165 4.49 15.17 16.51
CA LYS A 165 5.54 15.23 17.55
C LYS A 165 6.67 16.21 17.21
N HIS A 166 6.92 16.45 15.93
CA HIS A 166 7.92 17.41 15.47
C HIS A 166 7.31 18.78 15.07
N GLY A 167 6.19 19.15 15.71
CA GLY A 167 5.56 20.48 15.53
C GLY A 167 5.04 20.71 14.13
N GLY A 168 4.55 19.65 13.44
CA GLY A 168 4.05 19.74 12.08
C GLY A 168 5.13 19.94 11.01
N LYS A 169 6.37 19.63 11.33
CA LYS A 169 7.52 19.68 10.40
C LYS A 169 7.90 18.27 9.95
N VAL A 170 8.66 18.18 8.86
CA VAL A 170 9.26 16.91 8.44
C VAL A 170 10.17 16.41 9.56
N PRO A 171 9.95 15.19 10.09
CA PRO A 171 10.79 14.64 11.14
C PRO A 171 12.26 14.55 10.72
N PRO A 172 13.22 14.70 11.66
CA PRO A 172 14.64 14.65 11.36
C PRO A 172 15.15 13.21 11.13
N TYR A 173 14.31 12.37 10.52
CA TYR A 173 14.68 11.01 10.14
C TYR A 173 15.26 11.03 8.72
N ALA A 174 16.49 10.52 8.56
CA ALA A 174 17.20 10.54 7.29
C ALA A 174 16.37 9.89 6.16
N GLU A 175 15.71 8.76 6.46
CA GLU A 175 14.81 8.05 5.53
C GLU A 175 13.66 8.97 5.08
N THR A 176 12.97 9.60 6.02
CA THR A 176 11.81 10.45 5.71
C THR A 176 12.20 11.71 4.92
N GLN A 177 13.33 12.32 5.27
CA GLN A 177 13.83 13.49 4.54
C GLN A 177 14.21 13.15 3.09
N ALA A 178 14.86 11.99 2.88
CA ALA A 178 15.18 11.49 1.54
C ALA A 178 13.90 11.14 0.76
N TYR A 179 12.93 10.50 1.41
CA TYR A 179 11.63 10.16 0.83
C TYR A 179 10.87 11.42 0.35
N VAL A 180 10.77 12.44 1.20
CA VAL A 180 10.12 13.71 0.83
C VAL A 180 10.79 14.33 -0.39
N LYS A 181 12.11 14.40 -0.43
CA LYS A 181 12.85 14.92 -1.60
C LYS A 181 12.56 14.12 -2.87
N LYS A 182 12.57 12.78 -2.77
CA LYS A 182 12.27 11.86 -3.88
C LYS A 182 10.87 12.09 -4.42
N VAL A 183 9.86 12.07 -3.55
CA VAL A 183 8.45 12.21 -3.97
C VAL A 183 8.16 13.59 -4.55
N VAL A 184 8.68 14.67 -3.96
CA VAL A 184 8.52 16.03 -4.50
C VAL A 184 9.15 16.16 -5.89
N GLY A 185 10.32 15.55 -6.10
CA GLY A 185 10.96 15.50 -7.42
C GLY A 185 10.09 14.77 -8.44
N LEU A 186 9.62 13.57 -8.12
CA LEU A 186 8.74 12.77 -8.96
C LEU A 186 7.39 13.49 -9.24
N TYR A 187 6.81 14.14 -8.24
CA TYR A 187 5.59 14.92 -8.41
C TYR A 187 5.75 16.02 -9.44
N ARG A 188 6.87 16.76 -9.41
CA ARG A 188 7.16 17.81 -10.40
C ARG A 188 7.27 17.24 -11.81
N GLN A 189 7.95 16.11 -11.98
CA GLN A 189 8.07 15.42 -13.26
C GLN A 189 6.71 14.99 -13.80
N TYR A 190 5.91 14.29 -12.98
CA TYR A 190 4.57 13.86 -13.38
C TYR A 190 3.62 15.02 -13.64
N LYS A 191 3.71 16.11 -12.89
CA LYS A 191 2.89 17.30 -13.13
C LYS A 191 3.15 17.92 -14.51
N VAL A 192 4.39 17.87 -15.00
CA VAL A 192 4.72 18.36 -16.36
C VAL A 192 4.21 17.37 -17.41
N GLN A 193 4.45 16.09 -17.24
CA GLN A 193 4.02 15.04 -18.18
C GLN A 193 2.50 15.03 -18.36
N LEU A 194 1.76 15.16 -17.27
CA LEU A 194 0.30 15.09 -17.26
C LEU A 194 -0.40 16.37 -17.69
N LYS A 195 0.32 17.49 -17.86
CA LYS A 195 -0.27 18.74 -18.42
C LYS A 195 -0.70 18.61 -19.88
N GLY A 196 -0.12 17.64 -20.62
CA GLY A 196 -0.46 17.38 -22.01
C GLY A 196 -1.51 16.27 -22.22
N GLU A 197 -1.88 15.56 -21.15
CA GLU A 197 -2.89 14.50 -21.20
C GLU A 197 -4.23 15.08 -20.68
N ALA A 198 -5.24 15.20 -21.55
CA ALA A 198 -6.58 15.58 -21.14
C ALA A 198 -7.10 14.55 -20.11
N PRO A 199 -7.87 14.99 -19.08
CA PRO A 199 -8.52 14.05 -18.17
C PRO A 199 -9.45 13.13 -18.97
N PRO A 200 -9.54 11.83 -18.61
CA PRO A 200 -10.29 10.85 -19.39
C PRO A 200 -11.78 11.17 -19.57
N ASP A 201 -12.37 11.97 -18.71
CA ASP A 201 -13.77 12.39 -18.79
C ASP A 201 -14.03 13.37 -19.93
N GLU A 202 -13.07 14.22 -20.30
CA GLU A 202 -13.24 15.15 -21.43
C GLU A 202 -13.08 14.44 -22.79
N ALA A 203 -12.27 13.38 -22.86
CA ALA A 203 -12.09 12.59 -24.08
C ALA A 203 -13.34 11.75 -24.42
N GLN A 204 -14.07 11.26 -23.41
CA GLN A 204 -15.31 10.51 -23.62
C GLN A 204 -16.51 11.42 -23.91
N ALA A 205 -16.59 12.60 -23.32
CA ALA A 205 -17.66 13.56 -23.58
C ALA A 205 -17.63 14.10 -25.00
N GLN A 206 -16.48 14.13 -25.68
CA GLN A 206 -16.36 14.57 -27.07
C GLN A 206 -16.65 13.43 -28.07
N ALA A 207 -16.63 12.17 -27.65
CA ALA A 207 -16.92 11.03 -28.52
C ALA A 207 -18.43 10.67 -28.58
N GLU A 208 -19.26 11.21 -27.70
CA GLU A 208 -20.69 10.91 -27.60
C GLU A 208 -21.63 12.01 -28.15
N VAL A 209 -21.14 12.95 -28.95
CA VAL A 209 -22.03 13.88 -29.66
C VAL A 209 -22.47 13.21 -30.97
N PRO A 210 -23.64 12.55 -31.05
CA PRO A 210 -24.17 12.06 -32.33
C PRO A 210 -24.47 13.30 -33.16
N GLY A 211 -23.89 13.32 -34.37
CA GLY A 211 -24.11 14.37 -35.34
C GLY A 211 -25.60 14.63 -35.54
N GLY A 212 -26.01 15.84 -35.17
CA GLY A 212 -27.37 16.31 -35.38
C GLY A 212 -27.74 16.21 -36.84
N ALA A 213 -28.68 15.34 -37.10
CA ALA A 213 -29.32 15.26 -38.42
C ALA A 213 -29.93 16.59 -38.78
N ALA A 214 -29.43 17.21 -39.82
CA ALA A 214 -30.06 18.38 -40.47
C ALA A 214 -31.43 17.94 -41.00
N ALA A 215 -32.48 18.35 -40.32
CA ALA A 215 -33.83 18.24 -40.88
C ALA A 215 -33.96 19.41 -41.85
N ALA A 216 -33.89 19.11 -43.16
CA ALA A 216 -34.34 19.97 -44.21
C ALA A 216 -35.86 20.00 -44.13
N GLY A 217 -36.42 21.17 -43.79
CA GLY A 217 -37.81 21.45 -43.95
C GLY A 217 -38.09 21.92 -45.39
N ASN A 218 -39.15 21.40 -45.93
CA ASN A 218 -39.82 21.98 -47.07
C ASN A 218 -41.18 22.51 -46.62
#